data_2b6351ffbd563fa87183fc1173cff00a
#
_entry.id   2b6351ffbd563fa87183fc1173cff00a
#
_cell.length_a   1.000
_cell.length_b   1.000
_cell.length_c   1.000
_cell.angle_alpha   90.00
_cell.angle_beta   90.00
_cell.angle_gamma   90.00
#
_symmetry.space_group_name_H-M   'P 1'
#
loop_
_entity.id
_entity.type
_entity.pdbx_description
1 polymer ?
#
loop_
_entity_poly.entity_id
_entity_poly.type
_entity_poly.pdbx_seq_one_letter_code
_entity_poly.pdbx_strand_id
1 'polypeptide(L)'
;TGEGVDEILEAIVNTLPAPKGNQEEKLKSLLVDSWYDTYLGVVILVRIINGKIKKNMKIKLMSNDQEYVIEKVGVFTPKPTDIGELNSGEIGFIITGIKSLSETKVGDTICDASNPIDTPLPGFKPSKPVVFCGLFPVDSSEYQKLKDGLGKLKLNDSSFSYEAESSSA
;
A
#
# COMPACT_ATOMS: atom_id res chain seq x y z
N THR A 1 18.02 -15.21 21.65
CA THR A 1 18.03 -16.59 22.17
C THR A 1 16.90 -17.43 21.60
N GLY A 2 15.73 -16.91 21.27
CA GLY A 2 14.56 -17.64 20.75
C GLY A 2 13.70 -18.31 21.81
N GLU A 3 14.05 -18.18 23.08
CA GLU A 3 13.28 -18.68 24.20
C GLU A 3 11.93 -17.94 24.30
N GLY A 4 10.83 -18.70 24.44
CA GLY A 4 9.48 -18.16 24.53
C GLY A 4 8.82 -17.82 23.16
N VAL A 5 9.49 -18.02 22.05
CA VAL A 5 8.90 -17.70 20.71
C VAL A 5 7.77 -18.64 20.37
N ASP A 6 7.93 -19.93 20.62
CA ASP A 6 6.91 -20.94 20.31
C ASP A 6 5.66 -20.72 21.16
N GLU A 7 5.81 -20.37 22.43
CA GLU A 7 4.69 -20.05 23.32
C GLU A 7 3.91 -18.80 22.86
N ILE A 8 4.61 -17.81 22.32
CA ILE A 8 3.97 -16.61 21.76
C ILE A 8 3.18 -16.99 20.50
N LEU A 9 3.74 -17.79 19.61
CA LEU A 9 3.05 -18.24 18.40
C LEU A 9 1.80 -19.04 18.73
N GLU A 10 1.89 -19.97 19.66
CA GLU A 10 0.75 -20.74 20.16
C GLU A 10 -0.31 -19.84 20.83
N ALA A 11 0.12 -18.87 21.62
CA ALA A 11 -0.81 -17.91 22.22
C ALA A 11 -1.54 -17.08 21.17
N ILE A 12 -0.88 -16.64 20.09
CA ILE A 12 -1.50 -15.94 18.97
C ILE A 12 -2.60 -16.81 18.34
N VAL A 13 -2.29 -18.06 18.00
CA VAL A 13 -3.25 -18.99 17.37
C VAL A 13 -4.46 -19.26 18.27
N ASN A 14 -4.23 -19.43 19.57
CA ASN A 14 -5.28 -19.84 20.52
C ASN A 14 -6.13 -18.66 21.04
N THR A 15 -5.61 -17.42 21.04
CA THR A 15 -6.28 -16.30 21.70
C THR A 15 -6.81 -15.24 20.75
N LEU A 16 -6.20 -15.06 19.56
CA LEU A 16 -6.67 -14.05 18.63
C LEU A 16 -7.85 -14.57 17.80
N PRO A 17 -8.93 -13.77 17.69
CA PRO A 17 -10.06 -14.15 16.85
C PRO A 17 -9.65 -14.14 15.37
N ALA A 18 -10.21 -15.04 14.58
CA ALA A 18 -10.06 -15.02 13.12
C ALA A 18 -10.55 -13.70 12.53
N PRO A 19 -9.96 -13.25 11.40
CA PRO A 19 -10.43 -12.08 10.69
C PRO A 19 -11.93 -12.20 10.36
N LYS A 20 -12.66 -11.12 10.61
CA LYS A 20 -14.07 -11.02 10.24
C LYS A 20 -14.17 -10.56 8.79
N GLY A 21 -15.18 -11.07 8.07
CA GLY A 21 -15.48 -10.64 6.71
C GLY A 21 -16.40 -11.63 6.01
N ASN A 22 -16.99 -11.18 4.91
CA ASN A 22 -17.91 -12.00 4.11
C ASN A 22 -17.46 -11.98 2.65
N GLN A 23 -17.20 -13.15 2.07
CA GLN A 23 -16.76 -13.31 0.69
C GLN A 23 -17.85 -13.00 -0.35
N GLU A 24 -19.13 -13.12 0.04
CA GLU A 24 -20.28 -12.87 -0.84
C GLU A 24 -20.71 -11.40 -0.88
N GLU A 25 -20.14 -10.57 -0.01
CA GLU A 25 -20.38 -9.13 -0.03
C GLU A 25 -19.58 -8.43 -1.13
N LYS A 26 -19.94 -7.18 -1.40
CA LYS A 26 -19.19 -6.31 -2.32
C LYS A 26 -17.73 -6.19 -1.88
N LEU A 27 -16.82 -6.16 -2.84
CA LEU A 27 -15.41 -5.97 -2.55
C LEU A 27 -15.19 -4.68 -1.76
N LYS A 28 -14.55 -4.83 -0.62
CA LYS A 28 -14.08 -3.76 0.25
C LYS A 28 -12.70 -4.13 0.76
N SER A 29 -11.69 -3.48 0.22
CA SER A 29 -10.29 -3.75 0.55
C SER A 29 -9.56 -2.47 0.96
N LEU A 30 -8.65 -2.59 1.90
CA LEU A 30 -7.79 -1.51 2.38
C LEU A 30 -6.44 -1.58 1.66
N LEU A 31 -6.00 -0.48 1.09
CA LEU A 31 -4.63 -0.29 0.65
C LEU A 31 -3.75 -0.06 1.88
N VAL A 32 -2.96 -1.07 2.24
CA VAL A 32 -2.14 -1.04 3.46
C VAL A 32 -0.81 -0.35 3.20
N ASP A 33 -0.20 -0.62 2.04
CA ASP A 33 1.09 -0.06 1.63
C ASP A 33 1.24 -0.11 0.11
N SER A 34 2.17 0.66 -0.44
CA SER A 34 2.54 0.58 -1.84
C SER A 34 3.99 0.98 -2.03
N TRP A 35 4.68 0.29 -2.96
CA TRP A 35 6.07 0.58 -3.30
C TRP A 35 6.32 0.37 -4.78
N TYR A 36 7.41 0.92 -5.25
CA TYR A 36 7.86 0.73 -6.61
C TYR A 36 8.91 -0.39 -6.70
N ASP A 37 8.63 -1.38 -7.51
CA ASP A 37 9.55 -2.44 -7.88
C ASP A 37 10.02 -2.22 -9.32
N THR A 38 11.32 -2.35 -9.57
CA THR A 38 11.92 -2.07 -10.89
C THR A 38 11.47 -3.03 -11.98
N TYR A 39 10.98 -4.22 -11.63
CA TYR A 39 10.52 -5.25 -12.57
C TYR A 39 9.00 -5.35 -12.64
N LEU A 40 8.31 -5.10 -11.53
CA LEU A 40 6.87 -5.30 -11.39
C LEU A 40 6.07 -3.98 -11.49
N GLY A 41 6.76 -2.84 -11.45
CA GLY A 41 6.10 -1.54 -11.34
C GLY A 41 5.58 -1.25 -9.93
N VAL A 42 4.43 -0.61 -9.82
CA VAL A 42 3.81 -0.34 -8.53
C VAL A 42 3.16 -1.60 -7.97
N VAL A 43 3.66 -2.05 -6.84
CA VAL A 43 3.10 -3.16 -6.05
C VAL A 43 2.26 -2.58 -4.93
N ILE A 44 1.03 -3.05 -4.77
CA ILE A 44 0.09 -2.58 -3.76
C ILE A 44 -0.19 -3.71 -2.79
N LEU A 45 0.11 -3.50 -1.51
CA LEU A 45 -0.27 -4.40 -0.42
C LEU A 45 -1.71 -4.12 -0.01
N VAL A 46 -2.55 -5.14 -0.02
CA VAL A 46 -3.97 -5.02 0.25
C VAL A 46 -4.41 -5.94 1.37
N ARG A 47 -5.37 -5.48 2.17
CA ARG A 47 -6.12 -6.31 3.12
C ARG A 47 -7.56 -6.40 2.66
N ILE A 48 -8.04 -7.60 2.39
CA ILE A 48 -9.43 -7.82 2.00
C ILE A 48 -10.32 -7.84 3.24
N ILE A 49 -11.25 -6.91 3.32
CA ILE A 49 -12.22 -6.83 4.42
C ILE A 49 -13.45 -7.67 4.06
N ASN A 50 -14.07 -7.39 2.90
CA ASN A 50 -15.19 -8.15 2.36
C ASN A 50 -14.98 -8.43 0.87
N GLY A 51 -15.70 -9.42 0.35
CA GLY A 51 -15.59 -9.83 -1.04
C GLY A 51 -14.28 -10.56 -1.33
N LYS A 52 -13.84 -10.46 -2.56
CA LYS A 52 -12.60 -11.09 -3.07
C LYS A 52 -12.00 -10.31 -4.21
N ILE A 53 -10.68 -10.43 -4.35
CA ILE A 53 -9.90 -9.90 -5.47
C ILE A 53 -9.39 -11.05 -6.33
N LYS A 54 -9.50 -10.91 -7.65
CA LYS A 54 -9.01 -11.88 -8.64
C LYS A 54 -8.17 -11.22 -9.71
N LYS A 55 -7.30 -12.00 -10.33
CA LYS A 55 -6.61 -11.60 -11.56
C LYS A 55 -7.62 -11.20 -12.65
N ASN A 56 -7.29 -10.19 -13.45
CA ASN A 56 -8.11 -9.59 -14.51
C ASN A 56 -9.37 -8.87 -14.03
N MET A 57 -9.59 -8.75 -12.72
CA MET A 57 -10.68 -7.95 -12.16
C MET A 57 -10.37 -6.46 -12.34
N LYS A 58 -11.39 -5.67 -12.62
CA LYS A 58 -11.30 -4.21 -12.70
C LYS A 58 -11.64 -3.61 -11.34
N ILE A 59 -10.68 -2.93 -10.75
CA ILE A 59 -10.82 -2.29 -9.44
C ILE A 59 -10.84 -0.78 -9.58
N LYS A 60 -11.37 -0.11 -8.56
CA LYS A 60 -11.43 1.34 -8.43
C LYS A 60 -10.81 1.77 -7.12
N LEU A 61 -9.92 2.76 -7.16
CA LEU A 61 -9.41 3.48 -6.01
C LEU A 61 -10.40 4.60 -5.64
N MET A 62 -10.91 4.59 -4.41
CA MET A 62 -11.96 5.54 -4.01
C MET A 62 -11.45 6.96 -3.76
N SER A 63 -10.15 7.14 -3.54
CA SER A 63 -9.58 8.49 -3.28
C SER A 63 -9.46 9.36 -4.52
N ASN A 64 -9.32 8.76 -5.71
CA ASN A 64 -9.10 9.46 -6.97
C ASN A 64 -10.04 9.03 -8.09
N ASP A 65 -10.97 8.10 -7.82
CA ASP A 65 -11.93 7.53 -8.76
C ASP A 65 -11.31 6.83 -9.99
N GLN A 66 -10.01 6.52 -9.95
CA GLN A 66 -9.32 5.85 -11.05
C GLN A 66 -9.56 4.34 -11.03
N GLU A 67 -9.66 3.76 -12.22
CA GLU A 67 -9.91 2.35 -12.43
C GLU A 67 -8.69 1.66 -13.03
N TYR A 68 -8.38 0.47 -12.52
CA TYR A 68 -7.22 -0.32 -12.96
C TYR A 68 -7.60 -1.79 -13.10
N VAL A 69 -6.93 -2.48 -14.01
CA VAL A 69 -7.08 -3.93 -14.16
C VAL A 69 -5.98 -4.63 -13.37
N ILE A 70 -6.34 -5.63 -12.59
CA ILE A 70 -5.39 -6.43 -11.82
C ILE A 70 -4.66 -7.39 -12.76
N GLU A 71 -3.37 -7.21 -12.89
CA GLU A 71 -2.49 -8.07 -13.71
C GLU A 71 -2.02 -9.30 -12.93
N LYS A 72 -1.71 -9.12 -11.64
CA LYS A 72 -1.28 -10.19 -10.73
C LYS A 72 -1.87 -10.04 -9.36
N VAL A 73 -2.08 -11.17 -8.71
CA VAL A 73 -2.47 -11.32 -7.30
C VAL A 73 -1.51 -12.28 -6.64
N GLY A 74 -1.02 -11.97 -5.46
CA GLY A 74 -0.08 -12.82 -4.75
C GLY A 74 -0.01 -12.58 -3.26
N VAL A 75 0.77 -13.43 -2.60
CA VAL A 75 1.07 -13.36 -1.16
C VAL A 75 2.58 -13.46 -0.94
N PHE A 76 3.04 -13.09 0.24
CA PHE A 76 4.43 -13.27 0.67
C PHE A 76 4.57 -14.48 1.59
N THR A 77 5.33 -15.53 1.16
CA THR A 77 5.50 -16.81 1.89
C THR A 77 6.96 -17.31 1.94
N PRO A 78 7.96 -16.64 2.45
CA PRO A 78 8.22 -15.20 2.57
C PRO A 78 8.50 -14.52 1.23
N LYS A 79 8.75 -15.31 0.17
CA LYS A 79 8.95 -14.78 -1.20
C LYS A 79 7.60 -14.47 -1.85
N PRO A 80 7.55 -13.49 -2.76
CA PRO A 80 6.35 -13.23 -3.55
C PRO A 80 5.92 -14.51 -4.29
N THR A 81 4.67 -14.91 -4.07
CA THR A 81 4.08 -16.10 -4.70
C THR A 81 2.77 -15.68 -5.35
N ASP A 82 2.66 -15.90 -6.65
CA ASP A 82 1.43 -15.60 -7.39
C ASP A 82 0.34 -16.59 -7.00
N ILE A 83 -0.87 -16.08 -6.77
CA ILE A 83 -2.08 -16.86 -6.48
C ILE A 83 -3.23 -16.38 -7.37
N GLY A 84 -4.29 -17.17 -7.46
CA GLY A 84 -5.43 -16.84 -8.34
C GLY A 84 -6.33 -15.74 -7.77
N GLU A 85 -6.52 -15.74 -6.46
CA GLU A 85 -7.43 -14.82 -5.76
C GLU A 85 -7.02 -14.58 -4.31
N LEU A 86 -7.48 -13.47 -3.74
CA LEU A 86 -7.45 -13.14 -2.32
C LEU A 86 -8.87 -13.04 -1.81
N ASN A 87 -9.14 -13.66 -0.69
CA ASN A 87 -10.44 -13.72 -0.05
C ASN A 87 -10.53 -12.80 1.18
N SER A 88 -11.75 -12.58 1.64
CA SER A 88 -12.03 -11.81 2.85
C SER A 88 -11.22 -12.32 4.05
N GLY A 89 -10.56 -11.40 4.76
CA GLY A 89 -9.66 -11.69 5.87
C GLY A 89 -8.18 -11.85 5.48
N GLU A 90 -7.87 -12.04 4.20
CA GLU A 90 -6.50 -12.25 3.72
C GLU A 90 -5.77 -10.92 3.44
N ILE A 91 -4.45 -11.00 3.52
CA ILE A 91 -3.51 -9.95 3.11
C ILE A 91 -2.65 -10.50 1.99
N GLY A 92 -2.47 -9.70 0.95
CA GLY A 92 -1.62 -10.05 -0.18
C GLY A 92 -1.26 -8.81 -1.00
N PHE A 93 -0.63 -9.01 -2.13
CA PHE A 93 -0.28 -7.92 -3.04
C PHE A 93 -1.02 -8.05 -4.37
N ILE A 94 -1.22 -6.90 -4.98
CA ILE A 94 -1.74 -6.81 -6.35
C ILE A 94 -0.81 -5.92 -7.20
N ILE A 95 -0.76 -6.23 -8.50
CA ILE A 95 -0.08 -5.44 -9.52
C ILE A 95 -1.12 -5.03 -10.55
N THR A 96 -1.17 -3.76 -10.89
CA THR A 96 -2.28 -3.16 -11.65
C THR A 96 -1.83 -2.28 -12.80
N GLY A 97 -0.58 -2.29 -13.18
CA GLY A 97 -0.06 -1.42 -14.24
C GLY A 97 -0.05 0.07 -13.91
N ILE A 98 -0.28 0.46 -12.64
CA ILE A 98 -0.08 1.83 -12.16
C ILE A 98 1.39 2.21 -12.35
N LYS A 99 1.63 3.37 -12.97
CA LYS A 99 2.99 3.82 -13.31
C LYS A 99 3.61 4.73 -12.26
N SER A 100 2.79 5.35 -11.42
CA SER A 100 3.25 6.30 -10.41
C SER A 100 2.64 6.00 -9.04
N LEU A 101 3.48 5.97 -7.99
CA LEU A 101 3.03 5.84 -6.60
C LEU A 101 2.17 7.03 -6.15
N SER A 102 2.26 8.18 -6.81
CA SER A 102 1.38 9.32 -6.52
C SER A 102 -0.10 9.04 -6.77
N GLU A 103 -0.41 8.00 -7.56
CA GLU A 103 -1.77 7.55 -7.84
C GLU A 103 -2.33 6.64 -6.72
N THR A 104 -1.46 6.14 -5.82
CA THR A 104 -1.83 5.30 -4.70
C THR A 104 -1.69 6.05 -3.38
N LYS A 105 -2.71 6.00 -2.56
CA LYS A 105 -2.70 6.61 -1.23
C LYS A 105 -2.83 5.52 -0.18
N VAL A 106 -1.85 5.40 0.69
CA VAL A 106 -1.90 4.47 1.83
C VAL A 106 -3.13 4.80 2.69
N GLY A 107 -3.90 3.77 3.01
CA GLY A 107 -5.20 3.91 3.69
C GLY A 107 -6.40 4.11 2.76
N ASP A 108 -6.19 4.12 1.44
CA ASP A 108 -7.30 4.19 0.48
C ASP A 108 -8.14 2.92 0.47
N THR A 109 -9.35 3.05 -0.02
CA THR A 109 -10.27 1.93 -0.20
C THR A 109 -10.31 1.51 -1.65
N ILE A 110 -10.16 0.21 -1.86
CA ILE A 110 -10.26 -0.44 -3.16
C ILE A 110 -11.59 -1.18 -3.22
N CYS A 111 -12.35 -0.95 -4.28
CA CYS A 111 -13.60 -1.67 -4.57
C CYS A 111 -13.63 -2.22 -6.00
N ASP A 112 -14.63 -3.04 -6.30
CA ASP A 112 -14.91 -3.51 -7.64
C ASP A 112 -15.46 -2.35 -8.48
N ALA A 113 -14.84 -2.06 -9.62
CA ALA A 113 -15.30 -1.02 -10.53
C ALA A 113 -16.69 -1.30 -11.12
N SER A 114 -17.03 -2.60 -11.30
CA SER A 114 -18.32 -3.03 -11.84
C SER A 114 -19.45 -3.00 -10.81
N ASN A 115 -19.11 -3.09 -9.52
CA ASN A 115 -20.08 -3.09 -8.41
C ASN A 115 -19.54 -2.28 -7.22
N PRO A 116 -19.37 -0.97 -7.38
CA PRO A 116 -18.73 -0.14 -6.40
C PRO A 116 -19.50 -0.06 -5.08
N ILE A 117 -18.78 0.34 -4.03
CA ILE A 117 -19.35 0.67 -2.72
C ILE A 117 -19.41 2.18 -2.55
N ASP A 118 -20.36 2.64 -1.73
CA ASP A 118 -20.59 4.08 -1.50
C ASP A 118 -19.77 4.63 -0.33
N THR A 119 -19.37 3.78 0.61
CA THR A 119 -18.71 4.22 1.83
C THR A 119 -17.28 3.66 1.92
N PRO A 120 -16.26 4.52 1.88
CA PRO A 120 -14.88 4.08 2.06
C PRO A 120 -14.61 3.57 3.48
N LEU A 121 -13.52 2.84 3.64
CA LEU A 121 -12.96 2.52 4.94
C LEU A 121 -12.41 3.80 5.60
N PRO A 122 -12.33 3.87 6.94
CA PRO A 122 -11.80 5.06 7.63
C PRO A 122 -10.32 5.36 7.29
N GLY A 123 -9.62 4.40 6.68
CA GLY A 123 -8.22 4.55 6.30
C GLY A 123 -7.28 4.70 7.51
N PHE A 124 -6.07 5.14 7.23
CA PHE A 124 -5.09 5.49 8.27
C PHE A 124 -5.15 6.99 8.56
N LYS A 125 -4.96 7.36 9.82
CA LYS A 125 -4.80 8.78 10.18
C LYS A 125 -3.49 9.30 9.56
N PRO A 126 -3.51 10.47 8.90
CA PRO A 126 -2.29 11.07 8.40
C PRO A 126 -1.27 11.25 9.53
N SER A 127 -0.04 10.81 9.28
CA SER A 127 1.08 11.10 10.18
C SER A 127 1.36 12.60 10.17
N LYS A 128 1.44 13.20 11.36
CA LYS A 128 1.87 14.60 11.48
C LYS A 128 3.38 14.63 11.62
N PRO A 129 4.11 15.37 10.77
CA PRO A 129 5.54 15.54 10.93
C PRO A 129 5.83 16.15 12.30
N VAL A 130 6.80 15.56 13.02
CA VAL A 130 7.26 16.05 14.33
C VAL A 130 8.71 16.51 14.30
N VAL A 131 9.43 16.19 13.24
CA VAL A 131 10.82 16.60 13.01
C VAL A 131 10.90 17.33 11.67
N PHE A 132 11.55 18.47 11.68
CA PHE A 132 11.80 19.28 10.48
C PHE A 132 13.31 19.53 10.38
N CYS A 133 13.85 19.40 9.18
CA CYS A 133 15.26 19.71 8.92
C CYS A 133 15.44 20.30 7.52
N GLY A 134 16.41 21.17 7.37
CA GLY A 134 16.89 21.64 6.07
C GLY A 134 17.96 20.68 5.54
N LEU A 135 17.85 20.26 4.30
CA LEU A 135 18.86 19.45 3.61
C LEU A 135 19.50 20.28 2.52
N PHE A 136 20.83 20.40 2.57
CA PHE A 136 21.61 21.16 1.61
C PHE A 136 22.67 20.25 0.98
N PRO A 137 22.87 20.29 -0.34
CA PRO A 137 23.98 19.58 -0.95
C PRO A 137 25.30 20.26 -0.53
N VAL A 138 26.38 19.50 -0.44
CA VAL A 138 27.71 20.03 -0.15
C VAL A 138 28.19 20.98 -1.27
N ASP A 139 27.88 20.61 -2.51
CA ASP A 139 28.10 21.42 -3.69
C ASP A 139 26.75 21.84 -4.29
N SER A 140 26.56 23.13 -4.52
CA SER A 140 25.32 23.68 -5.09
C SER A 140 24.96 23.09 -6.46
N SER A 141 25.98 22.67 -7.23
CA SER A 141 25.78 21.98 -8.52
C SER A 141 25.06 20.62 -8.38
N GLU A 142 25.06 20.04 -7.19
CA GLU A 142 24.41 18.75 -6.92
C GLU A 142 22.94 18.87 -6.44
N TYR A 143 22.38 20.07 -6.41
CA TYR A 143 21.00 20.32 -5.98
C TYR A 143 20.00 19.43 -6.74
N GLN A 144 20.15 19.29 -8.06
CA GLN A 144 19.25 18.47 -8.85
C GLN A 144 19.35 16.97 -8.47
N LYS A 145 20.57 16.49 -8.18
CA LYS A 145 20.77 15.11 -7.72
C LYS A 145 20.11 14.85 -6.36
N LEU A 146 20.21 15.83 -5.44
CA LEU A 146 19.53 15.75 -4.14
C LEU A 146 18.00 15.68 -4.31
N LYS A 147 17.44 16.56 -5.13
CA LYS A 147 16.00 16.60 -5.43
C LYS A 147 15.51 15.28 -6.03
N ASP A 148 16.23 14.75 -7.00
CA ASP A 148 15.90 13.46 -7.65
C ASP A 148 16.02 12.29 -6.66
N GLY A 149 17.02 12.32 -5.79
CA GLY A 149 17.24 11.35 -4.72
C GLY A 149 16.08 11.34 -3.71
N LEU A 150 15.67 12.53 -3.25
CA LEU A 150 14.51 12.66 -2.35
C LEU A 150 13.22 12.21 -3.03
N GLY A 151 13.04 12.51 -4.31
CA GLY A 151 11.91 12.00 -5.09
C GLY A 151 11.84 10.47 -5.13
N LYS A 152 12.99 9.84 -5.40
CA LYS A 152 13.08 8.35 -5.39
C LYS A 152 12.85 7.76 -4.00
N LEU A 153 13.41 8.38 -2.96
CA LEU A 153 13.19 7.93 -1.58
C LEU A 153 11.71 8.01 -1.20
N LYS A 154 11.04 9.11 -1.54
CA LYS A 154 9.61 9.30 -1.27
C LYS A 154 8.72 8.26 -1.96
N LEU A 155 9.16 7.69 -3.08
CA LEU A 155 8.42 6.62 -3.76
C LEU A 155 8.30 5.35 -2.87
N ASN A 156 9.28 5.08 -2.02
CA ASN A 156 9.31 3.90 -1.18
C ASN A 156 9.09 4.19 0.32
N ASP A 157 9.02 5.47 0.68
CA ASP A 157 8.79 5.91 2.06
C ASP A 157 7.80 7.07 2.10
N SER A 158 6.57 6.78 2.45
CA SER A 158 5.50 7.78 2.59
C SER A 158 5.52 8.52 3.93
N SER A 159 6.46 8.20 4.83
CA SER A 159 6.52 8.75 6.19
C SER A 159 6.98 10.20 6.25
N PHE A 160 7.61 10.73 5.19
CA PHE A 160 8.08 12.09 5.14
C PHE A 160 7.52 12.88 3.95
N SER A 161 7.53 14.19 4.08
CA SER A 161 7.28 15.12 2.98
C SER A 161 8.46 16.08 2.85
N TYR A 162 8.73 16.55 1.65
CA TYR A 162 9.75 17.57 1.40
C TYR A 162 9.23 18.59 0.40
N GLU A 163 9.73 19.80 0.53
CA GLU A 163 9.46 20.88 -0.39
C GLU A 163 10.77 21.64 -0.66
N ALA A 164 10.85 22.26 -1.82
CA ALA A 164 11.98 23.13 -2.12
C ALA A 164 11.79 24.43 -1.35
N GLU A 165 12.77 24.79 -0.52
CA GLU A 165 12.76 26.08 0.16
C GLU A 165 13.05 27.18 -0.88
N SER A 166 12.11 28.08 -1.07
CA SER A 166 12.30 29.31 -1.81
C SER A 166 12.47 30.43 -0.81
N SER A 167 13.73 30.76 -0.45
CA SER A 167 13.95 32.00 0.27
C SER A 167 13.77 33.16 -0.71
N SER A 168 12.73 33.93 -0.51
CA SER A 168 12.70 35.30 -1.05
C SER A 168 13.63 36.13 -0.20
N ALA A 169 14.89 36.17 -0.57
CA ALA A 169 15.81 37.23 -0.10
C ALA A 169 15.59 38.49 -0.91
#